data_b75b52e76c7525862bee9a8b7c1a98fa
#
_entry.id   b75b52e76c7525862bee9a8b7c1a98fa
#
_cell.length_a   1.000
_cell.length_b   1.000
_cell.length_c   1.000
_cell.angle_alpha   90.00
_cell.angle_beta   90.00
_cell.angle_gamma   90.00
#
_symmetry.space_group_name_H-M   'P 1'
#
loop_
_entity.id
_entity.type
_entity.pdbx_description
1 polymer ?
#
loop_
_entity_poly.entity_id
_entity_poly.type
_entity_poly.pdbx_seq_one_letter_code
_entity_poly.pdbx_strand_id
1 'polypeptide(L)'
;MSDFQITGLSSGIDWGNIIDTMMENKKAVQKQWESEQKTIDDKISLYKELDVYMEDLMETLDPLERESTFMNKSAEITTLQGAESFISMEVAPEAEIEEYNIEVIDVALNHRVASDRVDDTASALGHEGSFSLSSGEFSVDIDISAGQSLEDIVTAINSAVEEKASEEGIERPFSASIMDNTLILSSSNTGSDYSITSSDPDGILQDLGVLDSEGAFAREIQAARDASLSVDGLSITRSSNKIDDLISGVTLELHGQGSAKAEVVLDAEQAVSSVKSMVEAYNAAMDWINIKLSEKPVEDPQSDIEERWGLLKGDTMLWSAKQEMRRTVSKPRYDMQGEFRTLSSIGIETESANYGKSGKLEFDESAFMEGMLKDPASVQDLLNSMASEMKVFADNMSSDSSINVGGVSAVEGKIPNRIDSLERRSDDIDERITDFNARLEMERASLEALYSNMETTLAKLSEQSSYLGYFSSVNMSGNNNG
;
A
#
# COMPACT_ATOMS: atom_id res chain seq x y z
N MET A 1 -34.65 -37.80 -18.59
CA MET A 1 -35.78 -38.58 -18.08
C MET A 1 -36.92 -38.41 -19.07
N SER A 2 -37.54 -39.51 -19.55
CA SER A 2 -38.54 -39.48 -20.61
C SER A 2 -39.80 -38.75 -20.14
N ASP A 3 -40.18 -37.68 -20.85
CA ASP A 3 -41.47 -37.04 -20.72
C ASP A 3 -42.57 -38.07 -20.97
N PHE A 4 -43.11 -38.60 -19.88
CA PHE A 4 -44.33 -39.40 -19.94
C PHE A 4 -45.50 -38.43 -20.01
N GLN A 5 -45.86 -37.97 -21.24
CA GLN A 5 -47.10 -37.25 -21.44
C GLN A 5 -48.27 -38.17 -21.10
N ILE A 6 -48.84 -37.98 -19.92
CA ILE A 6 -50.15 -38.53 -19.58
C ILE A 6 -51.18 -37.71 -20.34
N THR A 7 -51.32 -38.00 -21.63
CA THR A 7 -52.43 -37.49 -22.42
C THR A 7 -53.67 -38.26 -22.00
N GLY A 8 -54.71 -37.53 -21.58
CA GLY A 8 -56.01 -38.08 -21.20
C GLY A 8 -56.74 -38.76 -22.38
N LEU A 9 -56.18 -39.88 -22.88
CA LEU A 9 -56.64 -40.62 -24.00
C LEU A 9 -58.07 -41.19 -23.83
N SER A 10 -58.45 -41.37 -22.54
CA SER A 10 -59.79 -41.91 -22.19
C SER A 10 -60.76 -40.86 -21.69
N SER A 11 -60.29 -39.90 -20.95
CA SER A 11 -61.08 -38.82 -20.33
C SER A 11 -61.11 -37.52 -21.12
N GLY A 12 -60.13 -37.27 -21.99
CA GLY A 12 -59.94 -35.99 -22.67
C GLY A 12 -59.40 -34.89 -21.76
N ILE A 13 -58.95 -35.21 -20.51
CA ILE A 13 -58.46 -34.27 -19.52
C ILE A 13 -56.93 -34.23 -19.59
N ASP A 14 -56.36 -33.04 -19.68
CA ASP A 14 -54.90 -32.82 -19.59
C ASP A 14 -54.47 -32.83 -18.10
N TRP A 15 -54.22 -34.05 -17.58
CA TRP A 15 -53.74 -34.23 -16.19
C TRP A 15 -52.36 -33.64 -15.97
N GLY A 16 -51.50 -33.63 -16.99
CA GLY A 16 -50.15 -33.00 -16.89
C GLY A 16 -50.25 -31.52 -16.52
N ASN A 17 -51.08 -30.76 -17.25
CA ASN A 17 -51.31 -29.34 -17.00
C ASN A 17 -51.96 -29.08 -15.62
N ILE A 18 -52.85 -29.97 -15.17
CA ILE A 18 -53.46 -29.86 -13.84
C ILE A 18 -52.40 -30.06 -12.75
N ILE A 19 -51.55 -31.08 -12.86
CA ILE A 19 -50.46 -31.36 -11.92
C ILE A 19 -49.47 -30.20 -11.92
N ASP A 20 -49.07 -29.71 -13.08
CA ASP A 20 -48.14 -28.58 -13.20
C ASP A 20 -48.69 -27.32 -12.53
N THR A 21 -49.97 -27.02 -12.74
CA THR A 21 -50.64 -25.88 -12.07
C THR A 21 -50.73 -26.06 -10.56
N MET A 22 -50.98 -27.28 -10.07
CA MET A 22 -50.98 -27.57 -8.63
C MET A 22 -49.60 -27.40 -8.03
N MET A 23 -48.54 -27.89 -8.72
CA MET A 23 -47.14 -27.75 -8.25
C MET A 23 -46.71 -26.29 -8.28
N GLU A 24 -47.03 -25.52 -9.33
CA GLU A 24 -46.67 -24.09 -9.41
C GLU A 24 -47.32 -23.27 -8.28
N ASN A 25 -48.57 -23.52 -7.94
CA ASN A 25 -49.22 -22.86 -6.82
C ASN A 25 -48.52 -23.16 -5.46
N LYS A 26 -47.96 -24.35 -5.30
CA LYS A 26 -47.20 -24.71 -4.08
C LYS A 26 -45.84 -24.04 -4.05
N LYS A 27 -45.20 -23.81 -5.20
CA LYS A 27 -43.94 -23.09 -5.30
C LYS A 27 -44.02 -21.63 -4.88
N ALA A 28 -45.20 -21.05 -4.69
CA ALA A 28 -45.32 -19.69 -4.15
C ALA A 28 -44.61 -19.51 -2.81
N VAL A 29 -44.61 -20.54 -1.95
CA VAL A 29 -43.89 -20.54 -0.66
C VAL A 29 -42.36 -20.56 -0.88
N GLN A 30 -41.89 -21.33 -1.85
CA GLN A 30 -40.48 -21.39 -2.21
C GLN A 30 -40.02 -20.03 -2.71
N LYS A 31 -40.74 -19.33 -3.57
CA LYS A 31 -40.43 -17.99 -4.05
C LYS A 31 -40.30 -16.97 -2.89
N GLN A 32 -41.10 -17.14 -1.84
CA GLN A 32 -40.98 -16.29 -0.64
C GLN A 32 -39.65 -16.57 0.10
N TRP A 33 -39.23 -17.82 0.23
CA TRP A 33 -37.95 -18.18 0.87
C TRP A 33 -36.76 -17.72 0.01
N GLU A 34 -36.81 -17.90 -1.30
CA GLU A 34 -35.79 -17.37 -2.22
C GLU A 34 -35.65 -15.84 -2.12
N SER A 35 -36.76 -15.11 -1.98
CA SER A 35 -36.73 -13.66 -1.76
C SER A 35 -36.17 -13.29 -0.38
N GLU A 36 -36.45 -14.07 0.66
CA GLU A 36 -35.86 -13.89 2.00
C GLU A 36 -34.35 -14.15 1.96
N GLN A 37 -33.91 -15.20 1.28
CA GLN A 37 -32.50 -15.56 1.11
C GLN A 37 -31.77 -14.43 0.37
N LYS A 38 -32.28 -13.93 -0.75
CA LYS A 38 -31.73 -12.80 -1.47
C LYS A 38 -31.59 -11.55 -0.56
N THR A 39 -32.59 -11.28 0.26
CA THR A 39 -32.54 -10.16 1.23
C THR A 39 -31.43 -10.34 2.26
N ILE A 40 -31.16 -11.58 2.68
CA ILE A 40 -30.07 -11.91 3.62
C ILE A 40 -28.71 -11.70 2.91
N ASP A 41 -28.55 -12.20 1.69
CA ASP A 41 -27.32 -12.08 0.89
C ASP A 41 -26.99 -10.61 0.59
N ASP A 42 -28.00 -9.79 0.31
CA ASP A 42 -27.86 -8.35 0.15
C ASP A 42 -27.40 -7.66 1.44
N LYS A 43 -27.90 -8.08 2.61
CA LYS A 43 -27.43 -7.59 3.91
C LYS A 43 -26.01 -8.00 4.21
N ILE A 44 -25.62 -9.24 3.89
CA ILE A 44 -24.23 -9.71 4.01
C ILE A 44 -23.31 -8.82 3.18
N SER A 45 -23.68 -8.55 1.93
CA SER A 45 -22.93 -7.66 1.03
C SER A 45 -22.77 -6.25 1.63
N LEU A 46 -23.83 -5.69 2.22
CA LEU A 46 -23.79 -4.38 2.87
C LEU A 46 -22.88 -4.35 4.12
N TYR A 47 -22.86 -5.42 4.91
CA TYR A 47 -21.93 -5.50 6.05
C TYR A 47 -20.47 -5.68 5.61
N LYS A 48 -20.22 -6.40 4.51
CA LYS A 48 -18.90 -6.46 3.88
C LYS A 48 -18.43 -5.10 3.33
N GLU A 49 -19.35 -4.28 2.82
CA GLU A 49 -19.02 -2.89 2.45
C GLU A 49 -18.61 -2.06 3.67
N LEU A 50 -19.32 -2.21 4.81
CA LEU A 50 -18.96 -1.51 6.04
C LEU A 50 -17.58 -1.94 6.54
N ASP A 51 -17.26 -3.22 6.42
CA ASP A 51 -15.97 -3.79 6.82
C ASP A 51 -14.81 -3.11 6.08
N VAL A 52 -14.94 -2.97 4.76
CA VAL A 52 -13.94 -2.24 3.95
C VAL A 52 -13.74 -0.81 4.45
N TYR A 53 -14.83 -0.07 4.79
CA TYR A 53 -14.69 1.28 5.35
C TYR A 53 -13.99 1.32 6.71
N MET A 54 -14.14 0.27 7.52
CA MET A 54 -13.44 0.17 8.81
C MET A 54 -11.95 -0.16 8.61
N GLU A 55 -11.63 -1.03 7.66
CA GLU A 55 -10.25 -1.35 7.27
C GLU A 55 -9.54 -0.13 6.67
N ASP A 56 -10.17 0.56 5.72
CA ASP A 56 -9.64 1.80 5.15
C ASP A 56 -9.35 2.85 6.24
N LEU A 57 -10.27 2.99 7.21
CA LEU A 57 -10.06 3.89 8.34
C LEU A 57 -8.85 3.45 9.18
N MET A 58 -8.70 2.16 9.48
CA MET A 58 -7.56 1.66 10.26
C MET A 58 -6.22 1.94 9.59
N GLU A 59 -6.11 1.76 8.29
CA GLU A 59 -4.88 2.06 7.54
C GLU A 59 -4.44 3.53 7.69
N THR A 60 -5.41 4.46 7.68
CA THR A 60 -5.12 5.89 7.81
C THR A 60 -4.72 6.31 9.23
N LEU A 61 -4.95 5.48 10.24
CA LEU A 61 -4.59 5.75 11.63
C LEU A 61 -3.14 5.36 11.96
N ASP A 62 -2.55 4.42 11.24
CA ASP A 62 -1.18 3.95 11.47
C ASP A 62 -0.11 5.06 11.44
N PRO A 63 -0.12 5.98 10.46
CA PRO A 63 0.82 7.09 10.44
C PRO A 63 0.68 8.02 11.64
N LEU A 64 -0.53 8.18 12.19
CA LEU A 64 -0.80 9.07 13.32
C LEU A 64 -0.23 8.56 14.66
N GLU A 65 0.17 7.30 14.74
CA GLU A 65 0.82 6.70 15.90
C GLU A 65 2.35 6.79 15.84
N ARG A 66 2.93 7.25 14.71
CA ARG A 66 4.38 7.29 14.51
C ARG A 66 4.93 8.68 14.84
N GLU A 67 5.95 8.73 15.68
CA GLU A 67 6.66 9.96 16.00
C GLU A 67 7.24 10.64 14.75
N SER A 68 7.80 9.87 13.83
CA SER A 68 8.37 10.37 12.58
C SER A 68 7.37 11.13 11.69
N THR A 69 6.06 10.89 11.83
CA THR A 69 5.04 11.63 11.08
C THR A 69 4.95 13.10 11.50
N PHE A 70 5.28 13.42 12.77
CA PHE A 70 5.09 14.75 13.36
C PHE A 70 6.39 15.47 13.66
N MET A 71 7.49 14.74 13.81
CA MET A 71 8.79 15.28 14.25
C MET A 71 9.81 15.34 13.13
N ASN A 72 9.41 15.07 11.89
CA ASN A 72 10.30 15.25 10.75
C ASN A 72 10.72 16.70 10.61
N LYS A 73 11.96 16.88 10.19
CA LYS A 73 12.54 18.18 9.91
C LYS A 73 13.09 18.20 8.50
N SER A 74 13.05 19.35 7.89
CA SER A 74 13.61 19.60 6.57
C SER A 74 14.47 20.86 6.60
N ALA A 75 15.25 21.06 5.55
CA ALA A 75 16.03 22.28 5.39
C ALA A 75 15.41 23.17 4.31
N GLU A 76 15.11 24.41 4.64
CA GLU A 76 14.80 25.45 3.69
C GLU A 76 16.09 26.21 3.33
N ILE A 77 16.53 26.12 2.07
CA ILE A 77 17.77 26.74 1.60
C ILE A 77 17.42 27.91 0.68
N THR A 78 17.78 29.12 1.12
CA THR A 78 17.63 30.34 0.33
C THR A 78 19.00 30.79 -0.17
N THR A 79 19.25 30.65 -1.48
CA THR A 79 20.50 31.11 -2.10
C THR A 79 20.51 32.62 -2.26
N LEU A 80 21.62 33.26 -1.88
CA LEU A 80 21.71 34.73 -1.84
C LEU A 80 21.93 35.39 -3.22
N GLN A 81 22.24 34.65 -4.29
CA GLN A 81 22.60 35.20 -5.61
C GLN A 81 21.89 34.55 -6.78
N GLY A 82 20.77 33.81 -6.57
CA GLY A 82 20.01 33.19 -7.68
C GLY A 82 20.77 32.06 -8.39
N ALA A 83 21.81 31.52 -7.77
CA ALA A 83 22.59 30.39 -8.25
C ALA A 83 21.77 29.08 -8.14
N GLU A 84 22.09 28.11 -9.00
CA GLU A 84 21.65 26.74 -8.85
C GLU A 84 22.02 26.22 -7.44
N SER A 85 21.31 25.22 -6.94
CA SER A 85 21.57 24.64 -5.62
C SER A 85 23.01 24.11 -5.53
N PHE A 86 23.88 24.85 -4.84
CA PHE A 86 25.29 24.50 -4.64
C PHE A 86 25.52 23.70 -3.35
N ILE A 87 24.49 23.58 -2.50
CA ILE A 87 24.45 22.73 -1.31
C ILE A 87 23.12 22.00 -1.24
N SER A 88 23.12 20.85 -0.59
CA SER A 88 21.94 20.19 -0.07
C SER A 88 22.14 19.85 1.41
N MET A 89 21.05 19.74 2.14
CA MET A 89 21.04 19.39 3.57
C MET A 89 20.05 18.25 3.80
N GLU A 90 20.52 17.16 4.40
CA GLU A 90 19.67 16.12 4.98
C GLU A 90 19.56 16.40 6.48
N VAL A 91 18.34 16.43 7.01
CA VAL A 91 18.06 16.80 8.40
C VAL A 91 17.44 15.60 9.11
N ALA A 92 18.09 15.18 10.19
CA ALA A 92 17.57 14.13 11.06
C ALA A 92 16.54 14.70 12.08
N PRO A 93 15.62 13.89 12.60
CA PRO A 93 14.58 14.35 13.54
C PRO A 93 15.13 15.02 14.80
N GLU A 94 16.33 14.64 15.26
CA GLU A 94 17.00 15.18 16.43
C GLU A 94 17.69 16.53 16.20
N ALA A 95 17.84 17.00 14.95
CA ALA A 95 18.46 18.29 14.65
C ALA A 95 17.72 19.44 15.34
N GLU A 96 18.43 20.45 15.80
CA GLU A 96 17.79 21.64 16.37
C GLU A 96 17.22 22.54 15.26
N ILE A 97 16.06 23.17 15.52
CA ILE A 97 15.46 24.16 14.61
C ILE A 97 16.26 25.44 14.76
N GLU A 98 17.12 25.72 13.79
CA GLU A 98 18.03 26.86 13.79
C GLU A 98 18.34 27.31 12.36
N GLU A 99 18.81 28.54 12.25
CA GLU A 99 19.20 29.20 11.01
C GLU A 99 20.73 29.28 10.91
N TYR A 100 21.27 28.91 9.75
CA TYR A 100 22.69 28.89 9.44
C TYR A 100 23.00 29.71 8.19
N ASN A 101 24.01 30.57 8.26
CA ASN A 101 24.56 31.26 7.11
C ASN A 101 25.76 30.47 6.59
N ILE A 102 25.64 29.87 5.44
CA ILE A 102 26.63 28.95 4.86
C ILE A 102 27.23 29.61 3.60
N GLU A 103 28.55 29.72 3.59
CA GLU A 103 29.34 30.17 2.44
C GLU A 103 30.30 29.05 2.04
N VAL A 104 30.14 28.45 0.87
CA VAL A 104 31.07 27.48 0.30
C VAL A 104 32.08 28.22 -0.56
N ILE A 105 33.33 28.25 -0.08
CA ILE A 105 34.45 28.92 -0.74
C ILE A 105 35.02 27.99 -1.82
N ASP A 106 35.26 26.72 -1.47
CA ASP A 106 35.74 25.68 -2.37
C ASP A 106 35.13 24.32 -2.01
N VAL A 107 34.93 23.50 -3.03
CA VAL A 107 34.54 22.08 -2.85
C VAL A 107 35.79 21.20 -2.81
N ALA A 108 35.70 20.06 -2.12
CA ALA A 108 36.75 19.08 -2.11
C ALA A 108 36.89 18.42 -3.49
N LEU A 109 38.13 18.23 -3.93
CA LEU A 109 38.44 17.60 -5.20
C LEU A 109 39.37 16.40 -4.97
N ASN A 110 39.18 15.37 -5.79
CA ASN A 110 40.08 14.21 -5.81
C ASN A 110 41.32 14.48 -6.68
N HIS A 111 42.40 13.76 -6.42
CA HIS A 111 43.63 13.86 -7.21
C HIS A 111 43.51 13.08 -8.51
N ARG A 112 43.92 13.71 -9.64
CA ARG A 112 43.97 13.05 -10.94
C ARG A 112 45.23 13.46 -11.68
N VAL A 113 46.00 12.45 -12.11
CA VAL A 113 47.21 12.65 -12.90
C VAL A 113 47.21 11.81 -14.18
N ALA A 114 47.96 12.22 -15.17
CA ALA A 114 48.00 11.54 -16.46
C ALA A 114 49.42 11.29 -16.92
N SER A 115 49.57 10.21 -17.69
CA SER A 115 50.80 9.90 -18.45
C SER A 115 50.89 10.72 -19.73
N ASP A 116 51.95 10.54 -20.48
CA ASP A 116 51.97 10.88 -21.88
C ASP A 116 51.06 9.92 -22.69
N ARG A 117 50.68 10.38 -23.87
CA ARG A 117 49.89 9.58 -24.80
C ARG A 117 50.76 8.58 -25.53
N VAL A 118 50.37 7.29 -25.52
CA VAL A 118 50.99 6.24 -26.30
C VAL A 118 50.32 6.08 -27.67
N ASP A 119 51.06 5.60 -28.69
CA ASP A 119 50.49 5.39 -30.01
C ASP A 119 49.50 4.20 -30.02
N ASP A 120 49.75 3.15 -29.25
CA ASP A 120 48.94 1.93 -29.17
C ASP A 120 48.94 1.39 -27.73
N THR A 121 47.77 1.23 -27.15
CA THR A 121 47.60 0.75 -25.77
C THR A 121 47.85 -0.73 -25.56
N ALA A 122 47.77 -1.52 -26.64
CA ALA A 122 47.96 -2.99 -26.60
C ALA A 122 49.40 -3.42 -26.96
N SER A 123 50.22 -2.53 -27.44
CA SER A 123 51.62 -2.82 -27.77
C SER A 123 52.51 -2.79 -26.53
N ALA A 124 53.47 -3.75 -26.44
CA ALA A 124 54.46 -3.80 -25.36
C ALA A 124 55.28 -2.50 -25.31
N LEU A 125 55.39 -1.90 -24.16
CA LEU A 125 56.10 -0.62 -23.96
C LEU A 125 57.60 -0.79 -23.70
N GLY A 126 58.04 -2.00 -23.35
CA GLY A 126 59.46 -2.32 -23.12
C GLY A 126 60.02 -1.88 -21.77
N HIS A 127 59.14 -1.44 -20.84
CA HIS A 127 59.56 -1.04 -19.50
C HIS A 127 59.61 -2.27 -18.57
N GLU A 128 60.62 -2.35 -17.69
CA GLU A 128 60.80 -3.41 -16.71
C GLU A 128 61.33 -2.83 -15.39
N GLY A 129 60.71 -3.19 -14.29
CA GLY A 129 61.07 -2.77 -12.93
C GLY A 129 59.89 -2.64 -12.02
N SER A 130 59.99 -1.85 -10.97
CA SER A 130 58.94 -1.64 -9.97
C SER A 130 58.74 -0.16 -9.65
N PHE A 131 57.56 0.18 -9.24
CA PHE A 131 57.21 1.49 -8.66
C PHE A 131 56.17 1.31 -7.57
N SER A 132 56.06 2.29 -6.68
CA SER A 132 54.97 2.29 -5.69
C SER A 132 54.08 3.50 -5.88
N LEU A 133 52.80 3.30 -5.59
CA LEU A 133 51.78 4.34 -5.54
C LEU A 133 51.18 4.39 -4.14
N SER A 134 50.93 5.58 -3.63
CA SER A 134 50.37 5.76 -2.30
C SER A 134 49.25 6.85 -2.34
N SER A 135 48.28 6.72 -1.44
CA SER A 135 47.22 7.74 -1.20
C SER A 135 46.82 7.66 0.27
N GLY A 136 47.00 8.75 1.01
CA GLY A 136 46.89 8.70 2.46
C GLY A 136 47.89 7.73 3.10
N GLU A 137 47.41 6.87 3.97
CA GLU A 137 48.22 5.81 4.60
C GLU A 137 48.37 4.55 3.74
N PHE A 138 47.58 4.40 2.69
CA PHE A 138 47.65 3.25 1.78
C PHE A 138 48.82 3.36 0.80
N SER A 139 49.59 2.30 0.63
CA SER A 139 50.69 2.21 -0.34
C SER A 139 50.78 0.83 -0.94
N VAL A 140 51.00 0.74 -2.23
CA VAL A 140 51.10 -0.54 -2.97
C VAL A 140 52.28 -0.51 -3.93
N ASP A 141 53.01 -1.61 -4.03
CA ASP A 141 54.11 -1.82 -4.98
C ASP A 141 53.56 -2.53 -6.23
N ILE A 142 54.02 -2.08 -7.39
CA ILE A 142 53.60 -2.62 -8.70
C ILE A 142 54.88 -3.04 -9.48
N ASP A 143 54.90 -4.31 -9.86
CA ASP A 143 55.98 -4.88 -10.68
C ASP A 143 55.56 -4.91 -12.16
N ILE A 144 56.45 -4.40 -13.04
CA ILE A 144 56.21 -4.32 -14.48
C ILE A 144 57.27 -5.10 -15.21
N SER A 145 56.89 -5.87 -16.25
CA SER A 145 57.76 -6.65 -17.11
C SER A 145 57.80 -6.06 -18.53
N ALA A 146 58.95 -6.19 -19.21
CA ALA A 146 59.20 -5.57 -20.51
C ALA A 146 58.18 -5.91 -21.63
N GLY A 147 57.42 -6.99 -21.47
CA GLY A 147 56.39 -7.41 -22.44
C GLY A 147 55.00 -6.79 -22.22
N GLN A 148 54.83 -6.01 -21.17
CA GLN A 148 53.52 -5.44 -20.83
C GLN A 148 53.19 -4.20 -21.67
N SER A 149 51.92 -4.14 -22.05
CA SER A 149 51.27 -3.02 -22.72
C SER A 149 50.72 -2.00 -21.69
N LEU A 150 50.21 -0.86 -22.12
CA LEU A 150 49.56 0.07 -21.22
C LEU A 150 48.30 -0.55 -20.56
N GLU A 151 47.58 -1.41 -21.29
CA GLU A 151 46.41 -2.13 -20.75
C GLU A 151 46.81 -3.11 -19.64
N ASP A 152 47.96 -3.79 -19.82
CA ASP A 152 48.48 -4.71 -18.80
C ASP A 152 48.94 -3.93 -17.55
N ILE A 153 49.57 -2.75 -17.72
CA ILE A 153 50.02 -1.89 -16.62
C ILE A 153 48.79 -1.40 -15.82
N VAL A 154 47.73 -0.91 -16.49
CA VAL A 154 46.47 -0.50 -15.81
C VAL A 154 45.86 -1.68 -15.05
N THR A 155 45.86 -2.86 -15.64
CA THR A 155 45.38 -4.09 -14.99
C THR A 155 46.20 -4.44 -13.76
N ALA A 156 47.55 -4.37 -13.88
CA ALA A 156 48.47 -4.66 -12.77
C ALA A 156 48.24 -3.66 -11.61
N ILE A 157 48.14 -2.37 -11.89
CA ILE A 157 47.87 -1.34 -10.86
C ILE A 157 46.55 -1.63 -10.15
N ASN A 158 45.46 -1.82 -10.93
CA ASN A 158 44.15 -2.05 -10.33
C ASN A 158 44.08 -3.36 -9.55
N SER A 159 44.73 -4.43 -10.00
CA SER A 159 44.78 -5.70 -9.31
C SER A 159 45.55 -5.59 -7.99
N ALA A 160 46.71 -4.95 -8.01
CA ALA A 160 47.53 -4.75 -6.81
C ALA A 160 46.80 -3.88 -5.75
N VAL A 161 46.10 -2.81 -6.22
CA VAL A 161 45.28 -1.97 -5.34
C VAL A 161 44.12 -2.76 -4.75
N GLU A 162 43.40 -3.56 -5.55
CA GLU A 162 42.26 -4.34 -5.10
C GLU A 162 42.65 -5.41 -4.08
N GLU A 163 43.76 -6.14 -4.38
CA GLU A 163 44.28 -7.19 -3.48
C GLU A 163 44.63 -6.62 -2.12
N LYS A 164 45.40 -5.52 -2.10
CA LYS A 164 45.86 -4.91 -0.86
C LYS A 164 44.71 -4.20 -0.09
N ALA A 165 43.82 -3.53 -0.79
CA ALA A 165 42.64 -2.91 -0.17
C ALA A 165 41.71 -3.96 0.47
N SER A 166 41.54 -5.11 -0.21
CA SER A 166 40.82 -6.27 0.33
C SER A 166 41.47 -6.87 1.57
N GLU A 167 42.83 -7.00 1.57
CA GLU A 167 43.59 -7.46 2.74
C GLU A 167 43.45 -6.53 3.95
N GLU A 168 43.43 -5.20 3.72
CA GLU A 168 43.27 -4.18 4.75
C GLU A 168 41.80 -3.96 5.11
N GLY A 169 40.83 -4.52 4.37
CA GLY A 169 39.38 -4.34 4.61
C GLY A 169 38.85 -2.96 4.34
N ILE A 170 39.46 -2.24 3.38
CA ILE A 170 39.11 -0.87 2.98
C ILE A 170 38.61 -0.84 1.52
N GLU A 171 37.90 0.22 1.15
CA GLU A 171 37.58 0.51 -0.25
C GLU A 171 38.85 0.94 -1.01
N ARG A 172 38.89 0.70 -2.33
CA ARG A 172 40.03 1.06 -3.18
C ARG A 172 40.33 2.56 -3.11
N PRO A 173 41.52 2.98 -2.62
CA PRO A 173 41.83 4.40 -2.43
C PRO A 173 42.10 5.16 -3.74
N PHE A 174 42.53 4.44 -4.80
CA PHE A 174 42.71 4.99 -6.14
C PHE A 174 42.56 3.91 -7.21
N SER A 175 42.44 4.35 -8.46
CA SER A 175 42.33 3.47 -9.63
C SER A 175 43.14 4.02 -10.82
N ALA A 176 43.53 3.10 -11.69
CA ALA A 176 44.08 3.39 -13.01
C ALA A 176 43.04 3.17 -14.10
N SER A 177 43.04 4.00 -15.12
CA SER A 177 42.20 3.89 -16.32
C SER A 177 42.92 4.38 -17.56
N ILE A 178 42.38 4.08 -18.74
CA ILE A 178 42.92 4.60 -20.01
C ILE A 178 41.86 5.55 -20.59
N MET A 179 42.33 6.75 -21.01
CA MET A 179 41.51 7.70 -21.73
C MET A 179 42.33 8.30 -22.84
N ASP A 180 41.89 8.21 -24.10
CA ASP A 180 42.59 8.72 -25.29
C ASP A 180 44.07 8.25 -25.35
N ASN A 181 44.31 6.93 -25.16
CA ASN A 181 45.63 6.30 -25.12
C ASN A 181 46.56 6.85 -24.01
N THR A 182 46.02 7.39 -22.95
CA THR A 182 46.75 7.99 -21.82
C THR A 182 46.34 7.26 -20.54
N LEU A 183 47.33 6.88 -19.71
CA LEU A 183 47.06 6.38 -18.36
C LEU A 183 46.56 7.53 -17.48
N ILE A 184 45.45 7.33 -16.82
CA ILE A 184 44.92 8.23 -15.81
C ILE A 184 44.93 7.50 -14.46
N LEU A 185 45.61 8.09 -13.48
CA LEU A 185 45.50 7.68 -12.07
C LEU A 185 44.54 8.65 -11.37
N SER A 186 43.54 8.11 -10.67
CA SER A 186 42.53 8.90 -9.98
C SER A 186 42.36 8.43 -8.55
N SER A 187 42.47 9.31 -7.58
CA SER A 187 42.07 9.05 -6.19
C SER A 187 40.56 8.84 -6.11
N SER A 188 40.12 7.89 -5.31
CA SER A 188 38.70 7.63 -5.05
C SER A 188 38.09 8.66 -4.09
N ASN A 189 38.89 9.10 -3.12
CA ASN A 189 38.49 10.08 -2.14
C ASN A 189 38.94 11.49 -2.55
N THR A 190 38.19 12.49 -2.10
CA THR A 190 38.55 13.90 -2.22
C THR A 190 39.40 14.34 -1.04
N GLY A 191 40.06 15.49 -1.17
CA GLY A 191 40.83 16.11 -0.10
C GLY A 191 42.34 15.96 -0.26
N SER A 192 43.08 16.89 0.33
CA SER A 192 44.54 16.98 0.23
C SER A 192 45.27 15.75 0.79
N ASP A 193 44.72 15.14 1.85
CA ASP A 193 45.27 13.95 2.48
C ASP A 193 45.22 12.68 1.58
N TYR A 194 44.34 12.70 0.57
CA TYR A 194 44.20 11.60 -0.40
C TYR A 194 44.89 11.88 -1.74
N SER A 195 45.84 12.81 -1.76
CA SER A 195 46.72 13.02 -2.90
C SER A 195 47.47 11.75 -3.25
N ILE A 196 47.47 11.36 -4.53
CA ILE A 196 48.34 10.27 -4.99
C ILE A 196 49.79 10.74 -4.91
N THR A 197 50.63 9.93 -4.37
CA THR A 197 52.08 10.11 -4.36
C THR A 197 52.73 8.85 -4.94
N SER A 198 53.97 8.95 -5.40
CA SER A 198 54.65 7.84 -6.02
C SER A 198 56.13 7.77 -5.61
N SER A 199 56.67 6.56 -5.68
CA SER A 199 58.13 6.31 -5.67
C SER A 199 58.48 5.45 -6.88
N ASP A 200 59.40 5.93 -7.68
CA ASP A 200 59.74 5.35 -9.00
C ASP A 200 61.25 5.10 -9.09
N PRO A 201 61.78 4.11 -8.36
CA PRO A 201 63.21 3.81 -8.34
C PRO A 201 63.78 3.35 -9.67
N ASP A 202 62.95 2.74 -10.52
CA ASP A 202 63.36 2.15 -11.79
C ASP A 202 62.99 3.08 -12.99
N GLY A 203 62.35 4.24 -12.76
CA GLY A 203 62.04 5.26 -13.77
C GLY A 203 60.89 4.92 -14.70
N ILE A 204 60.03 3.96 -14.32
CA ILE A 204 58.89 3.51 -15.15
C ILE A 204 57.82 4.59 -15.30
N LEU A 205 57.46 5.25 -14.21
CA LEU A 205 56.47 6.35 -14.24
C LEU A 205 57.05 7.57 -14.97
N GLN A 206 58.34 7.79 -14.88
CA GLN A 206 59.04 8.85 -15.64
C GLN A 206 59.00 8.54 -17.14
N ASP A 207 59.32 7.30 -17.55
CA ASP A 207 59.31 6.87 -18.95
C ASP A 207 57.88 6.88 -19.53
N LEU A 208 56.86 6.65 -18.75
CA LEU A 208 55.47 6.79 -19.13
C LEU A 208 55.00 8.25 -19.19
N GLY A 209 55.82 9.22 -18.78
CA GLY A 209 55.49 10.64 -18.70
C GLY A 209 54.50 10.98 -17.61
N VAL A 210 54.33 10.12 -16.60
CA VAL A 210 53.54 10.42 -15.38
C VAL A 210 54.34 11.36 -14.48
N LEU A 211 55.64 11.12 -14.37
CA LEU A 211 56.56 11.94 -13.59
C LEU A 211 57.48 12.73 -14.52
N ASP A 212 57.90 13.91 -14.10
CA ASP A 212 58.99 14.65 -14.71
C ASP A 212 60.40 14.23 -14.22
N SER A 213 61.43 14.87 -14.73
CA SER A 213 62.83 14.57 -14.33
C SER A 213 63.15 14.92 -12.88
N GLU A 214 62.32 15.66 -12.19
CA GLU A 214 62.45 16.03 -10.77
C GLU A 214 61.64 15.12 -9.84
N GLY A 215 60.85 14.19 -10.41
CA GLY A 215 59.99 13.23 -9.69
C GLY A 215 58.62 13.82 -9.31
N ALA A 216 58.27 14.98 -9.85
CA ALA A 216 56.93 15.52 -9.67
C ALA A 216 55.98 15.04 -10.78
N PHE A 217 54.69 15.07 -10.56
CA PHE A 217 53.73 14.73 -11.64
C PHE A 217 53.82 15.69 -12.79
N ALA A 218 54.19 15.16 -13.94
CA ALA A 218 54.38 15.96 -15.17
C ALA A 218 53.04 16.56 -15.69
N ARG A 219 51.95 15.86 -15.47
CA ARG A 219 50.61 16.27 -15.90
C ARG A 219 49.58 16.00 -14.84
N GLU A 220 49.42 16.97 -13.95
CA GLU A 220 48.37 16.98 -12.95
C GLU A 220 47.07 17.54 -13.57
N ILE A 221 46.08 16.68 -13.85
CA ILE A 221 44.77 17.07 -14.41
C ILE A 221 43.96 17.84 -13.38
N GLN A 222 44.00 17.33 -12.12
CA GLN A 222 43.27 17.88 -11.00
C GLN A 222 44.05 17.66 -9.71
N ALA A 223 44.40 18.75 -9.05
CA ALA A 223 45.03 18.69 -7.75
C ALA A 223 44.00 18.29 -6.68
N ALA A 224 44.42 17.44 -5.76
CA ALA A 224 43.63 17.14 -4.59
C ALA A 224 43.46 18.41 -3.74
N ARG A 225 42.25 18.64 -3.26
CA ARG A 225 41.91 19.83 -2.47
C ARG A 225 40.82 19.53 -1.48
N ASP A 226 40.92 20.11 -0.29
CA ASP A 226 39.87 20.06 0.70
C ASP A 226 38.73 21.05 0.36
N ALA A 227 37.55 20.73 0.84
CA ALA A 227 36.45 21.68 0.91
C ALA A 227 36.77 22.75 1.94
N SER A 228 36.47 24.00 1.59
CA SER A 228 36.59 25.17 2.48
C SER A 228 35.26 25.90 2.50
N LEU A 229 34.68 26.04 3.68
CA LEU A 229 33.40 26.71 3.89
C LEU A 229 33.41 27.53 5.15
N SER A 230 32.48 28.47 5.25
CA SER A 230 32.19 29.22 6.48
C SER A 230 30.73 28.96 6.88
N VAL A 231 30.52 28.65 8.18
CA VAL A 231 29.17 28.54 8.76
C VAL A 231 29.11 29.54 9.90
N ASP A 232 28.19 30.51 9.82
CA ASP A 232 28.03 31.64 10.75
C ASP A 232 29.33 32.39 11.05
N GLY A 233 30.20 32.49 10.02
CA GLY A 233 31.51 33.17 10.14
C GLY A 233 32.63 32.29 10.69
N LEU A 234 32.37 31.01 11.04
CA LEU A 234 33.39 30.05 11.44
C LEU A 234 33.95 29.36 10.20
N SER A 235 35.25 29.51 9.94
CA SER A 235 35.93 28.84 8.81
C SER A 235 36.19 27.38 9.14
N ILE A 236 35.82 26.49 8.21
CA ILE A 236 35.84 25.05 8.34
C ILE A 236 36.50 24.45 7.12
N THR A 237 37.31 23.41 7.30
CA THR A 237 37.94 22.65 6.23
C THR A 237 37.62 21.17 6.41
N ARG A 238 37.24 20.47 5.30
CA ARG A 238 36.95 19.02 5.29
C ARG A 238 37.51 18.41 4.03
N SER A 239 37.99 17.17 4.12
CA SER A 239 38.46 16.42 2.96
C SER A 239 37.34 15.87 2.08
N SER A 240 36.10 15.89 2.55
CA SER A 240 34.91 15.40 1.84
C SER A 240 33.92 16.53 1.56
N ASN A 241 33.14 16.37 0.47
CA ASN A 241 31.99 17.24 0.20
C ASN A 241 30.75 16.82 1.00
N LYS A 242 30.71 15.60 1.54
CA LYS A 242 29.67 15.15 2.46
C LYS A 242 30.17 15.34 3.89
N ILE A 243 29.51 16.20 4.66
CA ILE A 243 29.91 16.65 5.99
C ILE A 243 28.77 16.39 6.96
N ASP A 244 28.95 15.45 7.86
CA ASP A 244 27.97 15.01 8.86
C ASP A 244 28.39 15.28 10.31
N ASP A 245 29.55 15.86 10.49
CA ASP A 245 30.17 16.12 11.81
C ASP A 245 30.15 17.62 12.24
N LEU A 246 29.50 18.47 11.43
CA LEU A 246 29.57 19.91 11.66
C LEU A 246 28.41 20.44 12.49
N ILE A 247 27.19 20.00 12.15
CA ILE A 247 25.95 20.40 12.82
C ILE A 247 25.26 19.13 13.28
N SER A 248 24.91 19.05 14.55
CA SER A 248 24.26 17.84 15.10
C SER A 248 22.95 17.51 14.41
N GLY A 249 22.85 16.31 13.85
CA GLY A 249 21.66 15.84 13.12
C GLY A 249 21.50 16.42 11.72
N VAL A 250 22.54 17.09 11.17
CA VAL A 250 22.51 17.65 9.81
C VAL A 250 23.67 17.12 9.00
N THR A 251 23.40 16.59 7.82
CA THR A 251 24.41 16.24 6.82
C THR A 251 24.36 17.27 5.69
N LEU A 252 25.49 17.97 5.49
CA LEU A 252 25.70 18.91 4.38
C LEU A 252 26.33 18.17 3.20
N GLU A 253 25.85 18.41 1.99
CA GLU A 253 26.50 17.97 0.76
C GLU A 253 26.79 19.15 -0.14
N LEU A 254 28.08 19.33 -0.48
CA LEU A 254 28.59 20.46 -1.24
C LEU A 254 28.69 20.10 -2.73
N HIS A 255 28.03 20.87 -3.59
CA HIS A 255 28.02 20.67 -5.05
C HIS A 255 28.75 21.78 -5.82
N GLY A 256 29.00 22.93 -5.17
CA GLY A 256 29.63 24.09 -5.82
C GLY A 256 29.93 25.20 -4.83
N GLN A 257 30.43 26.33 -5.36
CA GLN A 257 30.71 27.54 -4.58
C GLN A 257 29.47 28.43 -4.51
N GLY A 258 29.24 29.08 -3.37
CA GLY A 258 28.11 29.99 -3.21
C GLY A 258 27.86 30.37 -1.76
N SER A 259 26.83 31.21 -1.54
CA SER A 259 26.36 31.60 -0.22
C SER A 259 24.86 31.40 -0.12
N ALA A 260 24.41 30.79 0.95
CA ALA A 260 23.02 30.55 1.27
C ALA A 260 22.73 30.77 2.74
N LYS A 261 21.47 31.07 3.00
CA LYS A 261 20.84 30.96 4.28
C LYS A 261 20.10 29.60 4.31
N ALA A 262 20.43 28.76 5.24
CA ALA A 262 19.79 27.47 5.45
C ALA A 262 19.07 27.49 6.80
N GLU A 263 17.82 27.09 6.82
CA GLU A 263 17.00 27.04 8.03
C GLU A 263 16.48 25.61 8.22
N VAL A 264 16.70 25.04 9.40
CA VAL A 264 16.07 23.77 9.79
C VAL A 264 14.68 24.08 10.30
N VAL A 265 13.67 23.55 9.62
CA VAL A 265 12.25 23.76 9.94
C VAL A 265 11.55 22.44 10.24
N LEU A 266 10.43 22.52 10.96
CA LEU A 266 9.55 21.37 11.14
C LEU A 266 8.88 21.06 9.80
N ASP A 267 9.03 19.83 9.31
CA ASP A 267 8.32 19.33 8.12
C ASP A 267 6.99 18.69 8.54
N ALA A 268 5.92 19.46 8.46
CA ALA A 268 4.59 19.00 8.80
C ALA A 268 3.78 18.46 7.59
N GLU A 269 4.35 18.39 6.38
CA GLU A 269 3.61 17.94 5.19
C GLU A 269 3.07 16.52 5.38
N GLN A 270 3.88 15.62 5.92
CA GLN A 270 3.47 14.25 6.19
C GLN A 270 2.36 14.18 7.24
N ALA A 271 2.45 15.00 8.30
CA ALA A 271 1.42 15.08 9.33
C ALA A 271 0.09 15.60 8.75
N VAL A 272 0.14 16.69 7.97
CA VAL A 272 -1.03 17.26 7.28
C VAL A 272 -1.68 16.23 6.36
N SER A 273 -0.88 15.56 5.52
CA SER A 273 -1.36 14.52 4.60
C SER A 273 -2.00 13.35 5.33
N SER A 274 -1.39 12.89 6.42
CA SER A 274 -1.91 11.78 7.23
C SER A 274 -3.23 12.13 7.92
N VAL A 275 -3.33 13.33 8.50
CA VAL A 275 -4.57 13.82 9.11
C VAL A 275 -5.67 13.97 8.05
N LYS A 276 -5.35 14.51 6.88
CA LYS A 276 -6.31 14.65 5.78
C LYS A 276 -6.85 13.29 5.32
N SER A 277 -5.98 12.32 5.13
CA SER A 277 -6.37 10.94 4.76
C SER A 277 -7.28 10.30 5.81
N MET A 278 -6.96 10.48 7.10
CA MET A 278 -7.79 10.01 8.19
C MET A 278 -9.17 10.67 8.19
N VAL A 279 -9.26 12.00 8.00
CA VAL A 279 -10.53 12.74 7.95
C VAL A 279 -11.36 12.28 6.74
N GLU A 280 -10.75 12.04 5.60
CA GLU A 280 -11.45 11.55 4.40
C GLU A 280 -12.00 10.14 4.62
N ALA A 281 -11.22 9.20 5.17
CA ALA A 281 -11.67 7.84 5.47
C ALA A 281 -12.77 7.82 6.54
N TYR A 282 -12.60 8.61 7.62
CA TYR A 282 -13.62 8.78 8.64
C TYR A 282 -14.94 9.30 8.04
N ASN A 283 -14.87 10.32 7.19
CA ASN A 283 -16.03 10.92 6.55
C ASN A 283 -16.71 9.96 5.56
N ALA A 284 -15.94 9.16 4.83
CA ALA A 284 -16.48 8.13 3.93
C ALA A 284 -17.28 7.07 4.69
N ALA A 285 -16.71 6.54 5.78
CA ALA A 285 -17.42 5.61 6.66
C ALA A 285 -18.68 6.23 7.27
N MET A 286 -18.59 7.47 7.74
CA MET A 286 -19.71 8.19 8.35
C MET A 286 -20.83 8.49 7.34
N ASP A 287 -20.50 8.89 6.12
CA ASP A 287 -21.46 9.12 5.05
C ASP A 287 -22.19 7.83 4.67
N TRP A 288 -21.45 6.73 4.47
CA TRP A 288 -22.04 5.44 4.19
C TRP A 288 -23.02 5.01 5.29
N ILE A 289 -22.62 5.09 6.56
CA ILE A 289 -23.47 4.76 7.70
C ILE A 289 -24.72 5.66 7.73
N ASN A 290 -24.58 6.96 7.51
CA ASN A 290 -25.71 7.91 7.50
C ASN A 290 -26.70 7.58 6.38
N ILE A 291 -26.22 7.28 5.18
CA ILE A 291 -27.03 6.88 4.04
C ILE A 291 -27.80 5.61 4.40
N LYS A 292 -27.13 4.56 4.83
CA LYS A 292 -27.76 3.26 5.12
C LYS A 292 -28.77 3.32 6.26
N LEU A 293 -28.53 4.14 7.29
CA LEU A 293 -29.48 4.35 8.38
C LEU A 293 -30.75 5.12 7.96
N SER A 294 -30.68 5.97 6.92
CA SER A 294 -31.75 6.87 6.49
C SER A 294 -32.48 6.46 5.23
N GLU A 295 -31.90 5.59 4.41
CA GLU A 295 -32.50 5.06 3.18
C GLU A 295 -33.90 4.49 3.44
N LYS A 296 -34.77 4.65 2.44
CA LYS A 296 -36.09 4.04 2.47
C LYS A 296 -36.19 2.92 1.45
N PRO A 297 -36.83 1.80 1.79
CA PRO A 297 -37.08 0.74 0.80
C PRO A 297 -37.85 1.31 -0.41
N VAL A 298 -37.54 0.79 -1.58
CA VAL A 298 -38.28 1.08 -2.83
C VAL A 298 -39.43 0.08 -2.94
N GLU A 299 -40.64 0.58 -3.24
CA GLU A 299 -41.83 -0.30 -3.32
C GLU A 299 -41.83 -1.23 -4.54
N ASP A 300 -41.21 -0.81 -5.65
CA ASP A 300 -41.10 -1.60 -6.89
C ASP A 300 -39.69 -1.40 -7.47
N PRO A 301 -38.67 -2.11 -6.92
CA PRO A 301 -37.29 -1.94 -7.33
C PRO A 301 -37.09 -2.44 -8.77
N GLN A 302 -36.41 -1.63 -9.57
CA GLN A 302 -36.09 -1.91 -10.98
C GLN A 302 -34.64 -2.38 -11.17
N SER A 303 -33.87 -2.46 -10.10
CA SER A 303 -32.47 -2.88 -10.11
C SER A 303 -32.06 -3.51 -8.79
N ASP A 304 -31.02 -4.34 -8.80
CA ASP A 304 -30.42 -4.93 -7.60
C ASP A 304 -29.93 -3.86 -6.60
N ILE A 305 -29.55 -2.68 -7.09
CA ILE A 305 -29.16 -1.53 -6.23
C ILE A 305 -30.37 -1.02 -5.46
N GLU A 306 -31.52 -0.86 -6.10
CA GLU A 306 -32.75 -0.40 -5.46
C GLU A 306 -33.30 -1.42 -4.47
N GLU A 307 -33.15 -2.72 -4.73
CA GLU A 307 -33.53 -3.80 -3.80
C GLU A 307 -32.76 -3.72 -2.46
N ARG A 308 -31.52 -3.23 -2.49
CA ARG A 308 -30.67 -3.06 -1.30
C ARG A 308 -31.01 -1.82 -0.47
N TRP A 309 -31.80 -0.87 -1.03
CA TRP A 309 -32.14 0.35 -0.31
C TRP A 309 -33.04 0.09 0.90
N GLY A 310 -32.66 0.69 2.03
CA GLY A 310 -33.42 0.62 3.27
C GLY A 310 -33.30 -0.70 4.03
N LEU A 311 -32.52 -1.67 3.55
CA LEU A 311 -32.31 -2.95 4.24
C LEU A 311 -31.64 -2.80 5.60
N LEU A 312 -30.80 -1.77 5.79
CA LEU A 312 -30.12 -1.43 7.05
C LEU A 312 -30.74 -0.19 7.75
N LYS A 313 -31.94 0.23 7.32
CA LYS A 313 -32.62 1.36 7.97
C LYS A 313 -32.87 1.07 9.45
N GLY A 314 -32.32 1.94 10.32
CA GLY A 314 -32.45 1.80 11.76
C GLY A 314 -31.67 0.64 12.35
N ASP A 315 -30.67 0.12 11.64
CA ASP A 315 -29.79 -0.94 12.16
C ASP A 315 -29.04 -0.45 13.40
N THR A 316 -29.10 -1.25 14.47
CA THR A 316 -28.54 -0.90 15.78
C THR A 316 -27.03 -0.94 15.84
N MET A 317 -26.41 -1.81 15.03
CA MET A 317 -24.95 -1.90 14.95
C MET A 317 -24.37 -0.65 14.26
N LEU A 318 -24.96 -0.24 13.11
CA LEU A 318 -24.58 1.00 12.41
C LEU A 318 -24.80 2.24 13.29
N TRP A 319 -25.93 2.28 14.00
CA TRP A 319 -26.20 3.39 14.91
C TRP A 319 -25.17 3.46 16.04
N SER A 320 -24.79 2.32 16.63
CA SER A 320 -23.77 2.25 17.68
C SER A 320 -22.40 2.63 17.15
N ALA A 321 -22.03 2.16 15.94
CA ALA A 321 -20.78 2.51 15.28
C ALA A 321 -20.68 4.04 15.06
N LYS A 322 -21.72 4.65 14.51
CA LYS A 322 -21.80 6.11 14.36
C LYS A 322 -21.59 6.87 15.68
N GLN A 323 -22.23 6.43 16.77
CA GLN A 323 -22.09 7.10 18.06
C GLN A 323 -20.69 6.96 18.64
N GLU A 324 -20.07 5.78 18.49
CA GLU A 324 -18.73 5.53 19.00
C GLU A 324 -17.68 6.32 18.22
N MET A 325 -17.73 6.33 16.88
CA MET A 325 -16.87 7.15 16.04
C MET A 325 -16.95 8.64 16.45
N ARG A 326 -18.15 9.18 16.59
CA ARG A 326 -18.35 10.56 17.03
C ARG A 326 -17.81 10.81 18.44
N ARG A 327 -18.01 9.88 19.36
CA ARG A 327 -17.50 10.00 20.73
C ARG A 327 -15.98 10.07 20.77
N THR A 328 -15.31 9.21 20.00
CA THR A 328 -13.85 9.14 19.96
C THR A 328 -13.21 10.43 19.45
N VAL A 329 -13.76 11.04 18.38
CA VAL A 329 -13.21 12.28 17.82
C VAL A 329 -13.57 13.53 18.64
N SER A 330 -14.70 13.54 19.35
CA SER A 330 -15.14 14.71 20.14
C SER A 330 -14.69 14.67 21.61
N LYS A 331 -14.10 13.57 22.07
CA LYS A 331 -13.71 13.37 23.47
C LYS A 331 -12.54 14.27 23.86
N PRO A 332 -12.67 15.13 24.90
CA PRO A 332 -11.55 15.85 25.46
C PRO A 332 -10.62 14.90 26.25
N ARG A 333 -9.30 15.06 26.11
CA ARG A 333 -8.27 14.26 26.76
C ARG A 333 -7.60 15.03 27.88
N TYR A 334 -8.29 15.19 29.00
CA TYR A 334 -7.83 16.00 30.16
C TYR A 334 -6.69 15.36 30.96
N ASP A 335 -6.44 14.09 30.79
CA ASP A 335 -5.39 13.30 31.40
C ASP A 335 -4.02 13.46 30.71
N MET A 336 -3.99 14.06 29.53
CA MET A 336 -2.77 14.28 28.77
C MET A 336 -2.03 15.53 29.25
N GLN A 337 -0.70 15.50 29.12
CA GLN A 337 0.15 16.66 29.26
C GLN A 337 0.11 17.48 27.96
N GLY A 338 0.59 18.72 27.98
CA GLY A 338 0.64 19.58 26.80
C GLY A 338 -0.53 20.56 26.68
N GLU A 339 -0.51 21.33 25.61
CA GLU A 339 -1.44 22.45 25.39
C GLU A 339 -2.78 22.02 24.79
N PHE A 340 -2.73 21.04 23.87
CA PHE A 340 -3.89 20.62 23.11
C PHE A 340 -4.57 19.41 23.75
N ARG A 341 -5.92 19.47 23.89
CA ARG A 341 -6.72 18.44 24.57
C ARG A 341 -7.94 17.99 23.79
N THR A 342 -8.25 18.67 22.71
CA THR A 342 -9.37 18.35 21.81
C THR A 342 -8.90 18.48 20.38
N LEU A 343 -9.48 17.67 19.48
CA LEU A 343 -9.16 17.76 18.06
C LEU A 343 -9.53 19.14 17.47
N SER A 344 -10.58 19.79 18.00
CA SER A 344 -10.95 21.13 17.58
C SER A 344 -9.91 22.21 17.90
N SER A 345 -9.06 21.98 18.92
CA SER A 345 -7.98 22.92 19.23
C SER A 345 -6.81 22.87 18.26
N ILE A 346 -6.79 21.89 17.36
CA ILE A 346 -5.80 21.69 16.29
C ILE A 346 -6.45 21.68 14.89
N GLY A 347 -7.62 22.33 14.73
CA GLY A 347 -8.25 22.47 13.43
C GLY A 347 -9.02 21.27 12.89
N ILE A 348 -9.28 20.23 13.70
CA ILE A 348 -10.12 19.09 13.31
C ILE A 348 -11.46 19.22 14.04
N GLU A 349 -12.47 19.70 13.34
CA GLU A 349 -13.78 20.01 13.93
C GLU A 349 -14.90 19.12 13.37
N THR A 350 -15.98 18.98 14.14
CA THR A 350 -17.20 18.35 13.61
C THR A 350 -17.93 19.35 12.71
N GLU A 351 -18.28 18.93 11.48
CA GLU A 351 -19.05 19.72 10.53
C GLU A 351 -20.27 20.38 11.20
N SER A 352 -20.37 21.70 11.05
CA SER A 352 -21.45 22.47 11.66
C SER A 352 -22.80 22.37 10.91
N ALA A 353 -22.80 21.90 9.66
CA ALA A 353 -23.96 21.67 8.86
C ALA A 353 -24.99 20.75 9.56
N ASN A 354 -26.28 21.04 9.41
CA ASN A 354 -27.37 20.31 10.06
C ASN A 354 -27.19 20.11 11.59
N TYR A 355 -26.63 21.10 12.27
CA TYR A 355 -26.34 21.03 13.72
C TYR A 355 -25.44 19.86 14.12
N GLY A 356 -24.44 19.51 13.28
CA GLY A 356 -23.52 18.42 13.50
C GLY A 356 -24.14 17.01 13.46
N LYS A 357 -25.35 16.87 12.90
CA LYS A 357 -26.05 15.56 12.84
C LYS A 357 -25.36 14.55 11.90
N SER A 358 -24.63 15.05 10.90
CA SER A 358 -23.82 14.21 10.01
C SER A 358 -22.76 13.43 10.80
N GLY A 359 -22.13 14.10 11.77
CA GLY A 359 -21.00 13.59 12.53
C GLY A 359 -19.69 13.56 11.75
N LYS A 360 -19.65 14.19 10.56
CA LYS A 360 -18.46 14.34 9.72
C LYS A 360 -17.49 15.33 10.32
N LEU A 361 -16.25 15.26 9.88
CA LEU A 361 -15.16 16.14 10.28
C LEU A 361 -14.83 17.13 9.16
N GLU A 362 -14.47 18.33 9.55
CA GLU A 362 -13.82 19.35 8.74
C GLU A 362 -12.39 19.52 9.24
N PHE A 363 -11.45 19.70 8.31
CA PHE A 363 -10.03 19.90 8.62
C PHE A 363 -9.58 21.27 8.15
N ASP A 364 -9.16 22.11 9.10
CA ASP A 364 -8.50 23.39 8.87
C ASP A 364 -6.99 23.18 8.94
N GLU A 365 -6.37 23.06 7.76
CA GLU A 365 -4.93 22.85 7.61
C GLU A 365 -4.11 24.01 8.23
N SER A 366 -4.60 25.26 8.13
CA SER A 366 -3.91 26.42 8.69
C SER A 366 -3.86 26.39 10.21
N ALA A 367 -4.99 26.06 10.84
CA ALA A 367 -5.05 25.90 12.30
C ALA A 367 -4.22 24.71 12.79
N PHE A 368 -4.17 23.64 12.00
CA PHE A 368 -3.33 22.50 12.30
C PHE A 368 -1.83 22.83 12.24
N MET A 369 -1.40 23.52 11.18
CA MET A 369 -0.01 23.99 11.04
C MET A 369 0.38 24.94 12.19
N GLU A 370 -0.52 25.84 12.61
CA GLU A 370 -0.26 26.69 13.78
C GLU A 370 -0.06 25.87 15.05
N GLY A 371 -0.87 24.82 15.24
CA GLY A 371 -0.71 23.88 16.35
C GLY A 371 0.63 23.14 16.31
N MET A 372 1.02 22.65 15.12
CA MET A 372 2.30 21.97 14.89
C MET A 372 3.50 22.86 15.17
N LEU A 373 3.46 24.12 14.75
CA LEU A 373 4.56 25.08 15.05
C LEU A 373 4.64 25.44 16.52
N LYS A 374 3.51 25.39 17.25
CA LYS A 374 3.46 25.80 18.65
C LYS A 374 3.88 24.71 19.63
N ASP A 375 3.35 23.51 19.47
CA ASP A 375 3.63 22.34 20.33
C ASP A 375 3.39 21.04 19.56
N PRO A 376 4.34 20.64 18.69
CA PRO A 376 4.19 19.44 17.85
C PRO A 376 4.05 18.16 18.69
N ALA A 377 4.69 18.09 19.85
CA ALA A 377 4.59 16.95 20.75
C ALA A 377 3.17 16.79 21.31
N SER A 378 2.53 17.89 21.72
CA SER A 378 1.14 17.85 22.19
C SER A 378 0.14 17.50 21.08
N VAL A 379 0.40 17.94 19.84
CA VAL A 379 -0.41 17.55 18.66
C VAL A 379 -0.26 16.05 18.41
N GLN A 380 0.96 15.54 18.37
CA GLN A 380 1.25 14.11 18.21
C GLN A 380 0.58 13.26 19.28
N ASP A 381 0.76 13.58 20.54
CA ASP A 381 0.16 12.84 21.66
C ASP A 381 -1.36 12.78 21.54
N LEU A 382 -1.98 13.93 21.22
CA LEU A 382 -3.43 14.03 21.04
C LEU A 382 -3.94 13.13 19.90
N LEU A 383 -3.28 13.17 18.75
CA LEU A 383 -3.64 12.36 17.59
C LEU A 383 -3.34 10.88 17.81
N ASN A 384 -2.22 10.53 18.41
CA ASN A 384 -1.88 9.16 18.80
C ASN A 384 -2.95 8.57 19.73
N SER A 385 -3.34 9.31 20.77
CA SER A 385 -4.40 8.86 21.70
C SER A 385 -5.75 8.67 21.00
N MET A 386 -6.09 9.54 20.04
CA MET A 386 -7.31 9.42 19.25
C MET A 386 -7.22 8.23 18.28
N ALA A 387 -6.11 8.09 17.58
CA ALA A 387 -5.87 7.02 16.62
C ALA A 387 -5.92 5.64 17.30
N SER A 388 -5.23 5.49 18.42
CA SER A 388 -5.24 4.25 19.19
C SER A 388 -6.65 3.85 19.67
N GLU A 389 -7.46 4.81 20.18
CA GLU A 389 -8.85 4.55 20.59
C GLU A 389 -9.74 4.20 19.38
N MET A 390 -9.54 4.87 18.24
CA MET A 390 -10.29 4.60 17.00
C MET A 390 -9.89 3.25 16.38
N LYS A 391 -8.62 2.86 16.42
CA LYS A 391 -8.16 1.53 15.98
C LYS A 391 -8.76 0.42 16.80
N VAL A 392 -8.78 0.57 18.12
CA VAL A 392 -9.46 -0.41 19.01
C VAL A 392 -10.93 -0.53 18.65
N PHE A 393 -11.60 0.59 18.32
CA PHE A 393 -12.99 0.54 17.89
C PHE A 393 -13.14 -0.17 16.54
N ALA A 394 -12.34 0.19 15.52
CA ALA A 394 -12.41 -0.39 14.19
C ALA A 394 -12.06 -1.88 14.19
N ASP A 395 -11.05 -2.29 14.95
CA ASP A 395 -10.69 -3.69 15.17
C ASP A 395 -11.83 -4.47 15.82
N ASN A 396 -12.49 -3.92 16.84
CA ASN A 396 -13.69 -4.53 17.44
C ASN A 396 -14.88 -4.63 16.47
N MET A 397 -14.88 -3.86 15.40
CA MET A 397 -15.90 -3.96 14.35
C MET A 397 -15.52 -5.04 13.30
N SER A 398 -14.29 -5.03 12.81
CA SER A 398 -13.85 -5.74 11.60
C SER A 398 -12.99 -6.99 11.87
N SER A 399 -12.44 -7.17 13.08
CA SER A 399 -11.48 -8.24 13.33
C SER A 399 -12.05 -9.64 13.01
N ASP A 400 -11.45 -10.28 12.02
CA ASP A 400 -11.76 -11.66 11.60
C ASP A 400 -10.90 -12.68 12.40
N SER A 401 -10.23 -12.23 13.44
CA SER A 401 -9.24 -13.06 14.10
C SER A 401 -9.80 -13.94 15.20
N SER A 402 -9.92 -15.21 14.87
CA SER A 402 -9.83 -16.35 15.82
C SER A 402 -8.39 -16.55 16.35
N ILE A 403 -7.53 -15.52 16.38
CA ILE A 403 -6.14 -15.64 16.82
C ILE A 403 -6.08 -15.66 18.33
N ASN A 404 -5.72 -16.82 18.90
CA ASN A 404 -5.37 -16.97 20.31
C ASN A 404 -4.00 -16.32 20.59
N VAL A 405 -4.00 -15.11 21.11
CA VAL A 405 -2.77 -14.49 21.63
C VAL A 405 -2.75 -14.68 23.15
N GLY A 406 -1.81 -15.50 23.62
CA GLY A 406 -1.58 -15.69 25.07
C GLY A 406 -2.68 -16.43 25.83
N GLY A 407 -3.50 -17.27 25.16
CA GLY A 407 -4.53 -18.10 25.83
C GLY A 407 -5.86 -17.36 26.06
N VAL A 408 -6.02 -16.16 25.55
CA VAL A 408 -7.31 -15.46 25.47
C VAL A 408 -7.82 -15.62 24.04
N SER A 409 -9.01 -16.21 23.87
CA SER A 409 -9.67 -16.25 22.57
C SER A 409 -9.95 -14.80 22.15
N ALA A 410 -9.41 -14.36 21.02
CA ALA A 410 -9.81 -13.11 20.43
C ALA A 410 -11.32 -13.16 20.17
N VAL A 411 -12.03 -12.13 20.54
CA VAL A 411 -13.46 -12.02 20.27
C VAL A 411 -13.55 -11.54 18.81
N GLU A 412 -14.18 -12.37 17.98
CA GLU A 412 -14.52 -12.02 16.61
C GLU A 412 -15.26 -10.69 16.56
N GLY A 413 -14.94 -9.85 15.58
CA GLY A 413 -15.53 -8.53 15.41
C GLY A 413 -17.04 -8.56 15.22
N LYS A 414 -17.69 -7.45 15.43
CA LYS A 414 -19.16 -7.36 15.34
C LYS A 414 -19.68 -7.61 13.94
N ILE A 415 -18.94 -7.18 12.90
CA ILE A 415 -19.31 -7.37 11.50
C ILE A 415 -19.20 -8.82 11.10
N PRO A 416 -18.06 -9.53 11.27
CA PRO A 416 -17.96 -10.97 11.00
C PRO A 416 -19.04 -11.79 11.73
N ASN A 417 -19.22 -11.58 13.03
CA ASN A 417 -20.27 -12.25 13.80
C ASN A 417 -21.68 -12.04 13.23
N ARG A 418 -21.94 -10.84 12.70
CA ARG A 418 -23.23 -10.53 12.08
C ARG A 418 -23.39 -11.25 10.74
N ILE A 419 -22.33 -11.28 9.93
CA ILE A 419 -22.27 -12.00 8.66
C ILE A 419 -22.51 -13.50 8.91
N ASP A 420 -21.77 -14.12 9.83
CA ASP A 420 -21.93 -15.52 10.19
C ASP A 420 -23.36 -15.90 10.63
N SER A 421 -23.98 -15.00 11.40
CA SER A 421 -25.37 -15.20 11.81
C SER A 421 -26.35 -15.17 10.66
N LEU A 422 -26.08 -14.33 9.65
CA LEU A 422 -26.88 -14.22 8.43
C LEU A 422 -26.62 -15.39 7.49
N GLU A 423 -25.37 -15.81 7.34
CA GLU A 423 -24.99 -16.98 6.52
C GLU A 423 -25.66 -18.26 7.05
N ARG A 424 -25.60 -18.49 8.34
CA ARG A 424 -26.33 -19.65 8.96
C ARG A 424 -27.83 -19.60 8.69
N ARG A 425 -28.43 -18.39 8.68
CA ARG A 425 -29.85 -18.25 8.36
C ARG A 425 -30.12 -18.49 6.88
N SER A 426 -29.23 -18.09 6.00
CA SER A 426 -29.29 -18.39 4.55
C SER A 426 -29.21 -19.89 4.29
N ASP A 427 -28.27 -20.58 4.96
CA ASP A 427 -28.11 -22.04 4.89
C ASP A 427 -29.36 -22.78 5.36
N ASP A 428 -29.96 -22.35 6.49
CA ASP A 428 -31.22 -22.93 6.99
C ASP A 428 -32.37 -22.79 5.98
N ILE A 429 -32.42 -21.67 5.24
CA ILE A 429 -33.41 -21.45 4.20
C ILE A 429 -33.13 -22.37 3.01
N ASP A 430 -31.87 -22.51 2.58
CA ASP A 430 -31.47 -23.39 1.48
C ASP A 430 -31.82 -24.87 1.76
N GLU A 431 -31.57 -25.36 2.98
CA GLU A 431 -31.97 -26.69 3.42
C GLU A 431 -33.50 -26.87 3.35
N ARG A 432 -34.26 -25.86 3.79
CA ARG A 432 -35.73 -25.88 3.71
C ARG A 432 -36.23 -25.91 2.26
N ILE A 433 -35.62 -25.15 1.36
CA ILE A 433 -35.94 -25.16 -0.08
C ILE A 433 -35.64 -26.54 -0.68
N THR A 434 -34.49 -27.11 -0.34
CA THR A 434 -34.07 -28.44 -0.79
C THR A 434 -35.06 -29.53 -0.34
N ASP A 435 -35.41 -29.56 0.93
CA ASP A 435 -36.39 -30.51 1.50
C ASP A 435 -37.78 -30.31 0.90
N PHE A 436 -38.17 -29.09 0.64
CA PHE A 436 -39.46 -28.76 0.06
C PHE A 436 -39.54 -29.26 -1.40
N ASN A 437 -38.47 -29.04 -2.19
CA ASN A 437 -38.39 -29.56 -3.57
C ASN A 437 -38.45 -31.07 -3.61
N ALA A 438 -37.73 -31.77 -2.74
CA ALA A 438 -37.78 -33.21 -2.65
C ALA A 438 -39.20 -33.71 -2.31
N ARG A 439 -39.93 -33.03 -1.43
CA ARG A 439 -41.33 -33.34 -1.12
C ARG A 439 -42.27 -33.07 -2.32
N LEU A 440 -42.07 -31.98 -3.04
CA LEU A 440 -42.85 -31.67 -4.24
C LEU A 440 -42.64 -32.71 -5.33
N GLU A 441 -41.43 -33.20 -5.53
CA GLU A 441 -41.15 -34.28 -6.49
C GLU A 441 -41.87 -35.59 -6.12
N MET A 442 -41.85 -35.98 -4.86
CA MET A 442 -42.57 -37.17 -4.39
C MET A 442 -44.07 -37.01 -4.55
N GLU A 443 -44.62 -35.83 -4.23
CA GLU A 443 -46.04 -35.54 -4.41
C GLU A 443 -46.45 -35.56 -5.90
N ARG A 444 -45.63 -34.95 -6.78
CA ARG A 444 -45.81 -35.01 -8.23
C ARG A 444 -45.89 -36.44 -8.71
N ALA A 445 -44.91 -37.27 -8.34
CA ALA A 445 -44.86 -38.68 -8.73
C ALA A 445 -46.10 -39.45 -8.23
N SER A 446 -46.55 -39.13 -7.00
CA SER A 446 -47.78 -39.75 -6.44
C SER A 446 -49.05 -39.33 -7.22
N LEU A 447 -49.18 -38.07 -7.59
CA LEU A 447 -50.29 -37.57 -8.39
C LEU A 447 -50.28 -38.15 -9.81
N GLU A 448 -49.12 -38.23 -10.43
CA GLU A 448 -48.93 -38.88 -11.75
C GLU A 448 -49.37 -40.34 -11.72
N ALA A 449 -48.98 -41.10 -10.69
CA ALA A 449 -49.38 -42.48 -10.51
C ALA A 449 -50.92 -42.62 -10.27
N LEU A 450 -51.49 -41.70 -9.46
CA LEU A 450 -52.94 -41.70 -9.16
C LEU A 450 -53.76 -41.45 -10.43
N TYR A 451 -53.41 -40.40 -11.20
CA TYR A 451 -54.13 -40.03 -12.41
C TYR A 451 -53.92 -41.07 -13.54
N SER A 452 -52.75 -41.69 -13.65
CA SER A 452 -52.48 -42.80 -14.57
C SER A 452 -53.38 -44.00 -14.25
N ASN A 453 -53.53 -44.34 -12.98
CA ASN A 453 -54.44 -45.42 -12.54
C ASN A 453 -55.91 -45.09 -12.82
N MET A 454 -56.29 -43.81 -12.66
CA MET A 454 -57.65 -43.34 -12.94
C MET A 454 -57.94 -43.39 -14.45
N GLU A 455 -57.00 -42.96 -15.33
CA GLU A 455 -57.11 -43.12 -16.80
C GLU A 455 -57.25 -44.58 -17.19
N THR A 456 -56.49 -45.49 -16.61
CA THR A 456 -56.55 -46.92 -16.85
C THR A 456 -57.93 -47.45 -16.47
N THR A 457 -58.51 -46.98 -15.36
CA THR A 457 -59.86 -47.40 -14.90
C THR A 457 -60.94 -46.84 -15.79
N LEU A 458 -60.81 -45.57 -16.23
CA LEU A 458 -61.75 -44.95 -17.18
C LEU A 458 -61.71 -45.64 -18.53
N ALA A 459 -60.54 -46.05 -19.05
CA ALA A 459 -60.38 -46.80 -20.25
C ALA A 459 -61.17 -48.14 -20.19
N LYS A 460 -60.98 -48.85 -19.04
CA LYS A 460 -61.71 -50.11 -18.79
C LYS A 460 -63.24 -49.93 -18.75
N LEU A 461 -63.67 -48.85 -18.04
CA LEU A 461 -65.10 -48.50 -17.94
C LEU A 461 -65.71 -48.13 -19.33
N SER A 462 -64.97 -47.35 -20.14
CA SER A 462 -65.32 -46.96 -21.47
C SER A 462 -65.43 -48.18 -22.40
N GLU A 463 -64.49 -49.12 -22.32
CA GLU A 463 -64.51 -50.38 -23.00
C GLU A 463 -65.75 -51.21 -22.58
N GLN A 464 -66.00 -51.30 -21.29
CA GLN A 464 -67.23 -52.02 -20.79
C GLN A 464 -68.53 -51.33 -21.24
N SER A 465 -68.54 -49.97 -21.26
CA SER A 465 -69.72 -49.22 -21.75
C SER A 465 -69.96 -49.43 -23.26
N SER A 466 -68.89 -49.46 -24.08
CA SER A 466 -68.97 -49.74 -25.48
C SER A 466 -69.44 -51.19 -25.76
N TYR A 467 -68.98 -52.15 -24.90
CA TYR A 467 -69.51 -53.57 -24.97
C TYR A 467 -70.98 -53.61 -24.63
N LEU A 468 -71.45 -52.92 -23.59
CA LEU A 468 -72.88 -52.88 -23.24
C LEU A 468 -73.73 -52.17 -24.33
N GLY A 469 -73.15 -51.06 -24.90
CA GLY A 469 -73.77 -50.37 -26.07
C GLY A 469 -73.94 -51.29 -27.26
N TYR A 470 -72.91 -52.10 -27.54
CA TYR A 470 -73.01 -53.13 -28.62
C TYR A 470 -74.05 -54.17 -28.29
N PHE A 471 -74.13 -54.69 -27.09
CA PHE A 471 -75.20 -55.67 -26.70
C PHE A 471 -76.59 -55.06 -26.73
N SER A 472 -76.76 -53.76 -26.39
CA SER A 472 -78.10 -53.14 -26.48
C SER A 472 -78.52 -52.90 -27.91
N SER A 473 -77.57 -52.57 -28.82
CA SER A 473 -77.84 -52.39 -30.24
C SER A 473 -78.21 -53.72 -30.96
N VAL A 474 -77.54 -54.82 -30.55
CA VAL A 474 -77.86 -56.20 -31.08
C VAL A 474 -79.21 -56.64 -30.61
N ASN A 475 -79.64 -56.36 -29.38
CA ASN A 475 -80.95 -56.69 -28.85
C ASN A 475 -82.11 -55.88 -29.49
N MET A 476 -81.81 -54.59 -29.89
CA MET A 476 -82.83 -53.82 -30.61
C MET A 476 -82.98 -54.20 -32.05
N SER A 477 -81.94 -54.80 -32.69
CA SER A 477 -82.07 -55.30 -34.07
C SER A 477 -82.78 -56.67 -34.21
N GLY A 478 -82.90 -57.40 -33.08
CA GLY A 478 -83.55 -58.72 -33.03
C GLY A 478 -85.10 -58.69 -32.87
N ASN A 479 -85.67 -57.47 -32.62
CA ASN A 479 -87.12 -57.39 -32.29
C ASN A 479 -87.98 -56.73 -33.43
N ASN A 480 -87.46 -56.66 -34.64
CA ASN A 480 -88.23 -56.08 -35.79
C ASN A 480 -88.39 -57.07 -36.94
N ASN A 481 -88.59 -58.35 -36.63
CA ASN A 481 -89.11 -59.29 -37.64
C ASN A 481 -90.10 -60.27 -36.93
N GLY A 482 -91.38 -59.84 -36.92
CA GLY A 482 -92.47 -60.59 -36.50
C GLY A 482 -93.79 -59.90 -36.84
#